data_2c33e16f08ea96f6d300573e12648b90
#
_entry.id   2c33e16f08ea96f6d300573e12648b90
#
_cell.length_a   1.000
_cell.length_b   1.000
_cell.length_c   1.000
_cell.angle_alpha   90.00
_cell.angle_beta   90.00
_cell.angle_gamma   90.00
#
_symmetry.space_group_name_H-M   'P 1'
#
loop_
_entity.id
_entity.type
_entity.pdbx_description
1 polymer ?
#
loop_
_entity_poly.entity_id
_entity_poly.type
_entity_poly.pdbx_seq_one_letter_code
_entity_poly.pdbx_strand_id
1 'polypeptide(L)'
;MQPKKIALISDAWVPQVNGVVTTFQSVIPLLEKKGFEIKILHPEMFNNFSYPWYKEIKISFNTKKVTEKFFKEFNPDIVHIMTEGPVGFAGRKYCLKNKLRYTSSFHTRFPDYIKQRAYIPKSLTYSILRRLHDNSINVLVPSLSMVEELERYNFKNLKVWNRGVDTELFNPNKRNRNENDIQLTYVGRVAIEKNIEEFLKLKGNYNKTVVGDGPELQKYIKKYPDVNFVGLKRGKELAEYYANADVFVFPSKTDTLG
;
A
#
# COMPACT_ATOMS: atom_id res chain seq x y z
N MET A 1 18.35 -23.75 -16.40
CA MET A 1 17.05 -23.17 -16.85
C MET A 1 17.16 -21.65 -16.81
N GLN A 2 16.66 -20.95 -17.82
CA GLN A 2 16.59 -19.49 -17.75
C GLN A 2 15.62 -19.08 -16.63
N PRO A 3 15.92 -18.01 -15.87
CA PRO A 3 15.03 -17.54 -14.81
C PRO A 3 13.67 -17.15 -15.40
N LYS A 4 12.58 -17.52 -14.72
CA LYS A 4 11.25 -17.03 -15.08
C LYS A 4 11.16 -15.52 -14.82
N LYS A 5 10.62 -14.78 -15.78
CA LYS A 5 10.51 -13.33 -15.75
C LYS A 5 9.16 -12.87 -15.24
N ILE A 6 9.16 -12.02 -14.21
CA ILE A 6 7.95 -11.43 -13.63
C ILE A 6 7.91 -9.94 -13.92
N ALA A 7 6.89 -9.48 -14.65
CA ALA A 7 6.58 -8.07 -14.76
C ALA A 7 5.62 -7.65 -13.65
N LEU A 8 6.04 -6.72 -12.82
CA LEU A 8 5.20 -6.03 -11.84
C LEU A 8 4.78 -4.67 -12.41
N ILE A 9 3.50 -4.34 -12.33
CA ILE A 9 2.95 -3.11 -12.91
C ILE A 9 2.28 -2.31 -11.79
N SER A 10 2.78 -1.09 -11.57
CA SER A 10 2.35 -0.26 -10.44
C SER A 10 2.24 1.22 -10.80
N ASP A 11 1.21 1.87 -10.25
CA ASP A 11 1.09 3.34 -10.21
C ASP A 11 1.75 3.95 -8.96
N ALA A 12 2.30 3.10 -8.08
CA ALA A 12 2.99 3.51 -6.87
C ALA A 12 4.31 2.75 -6.75
N TRP A 13 5.42 3.47 -6.74
CA TRP A 13 6.75 2.91 -6.52
C TRP A 13 7.63 3.93 -5.79
N VAL A 14 8.84 3.53 -5.39
CA VAL A 14 9.81 4.45 -4.78
C VAL A 14 9.98 5.72 -5.63
N PRO A 15 10.07 6.90 -5.01
CA PRO A 15 10.29 7.19 -3.59
C PRO A 15 9.03 7.21 -2.71
N GLN A 16 7.85 6.86 -3.22
CA GLN A 16 6.62 6.83 -2.43
C GLN A 16 6.72 5.82 -1.28
N VAL A 17 6.16 6.19 -0.12
CA VAL A 17 6.05 5.33 1.05
C VAL A 17 4.59 5.02 1.32
N ASN A 18 4.18 3.81 0.99
CA ASN A 18 2.84 3.29 1.25
C ASN A 18 2.84 1.77 1.36
N GLY A 19 1.74 1.20 1.82
CA GLY A 19 1.63 -0.24 2.08
C GLY A 19 1.88 -1.14 0.85
N VAL A 20 1.58 -0.67 -0.37
CA VAL A 20 1.84 -1.42 -1.61
C VAL A 20 3.35 -1.49 -1.84
N VAL A 21 4.01 -0.33 -1.86
CA VAL A 21 5.47 -0.24 -2.08
C VAL A 21 6.23 -1.07 -1.04
N THR A 22 5.90 -0.89 0.25
CA THR A 22 6.55 -1.63 1.35
C THR A 22 6.37 -3.15 1.20
N THR A 23 5.15 -3.60 0.84
CA THR A 23 4.88 -5.02 0.63
C THR A 23 5.76 -5.60 -0.48
N PHE A 24 5.80 -4.96 -1.64
CA PHE A 24 6.56 -5.49 -2.77
C PHE A 24 8.08 -5.32 -2.60
N GLN A 25 8.54 -4.29 -1.91
CA GLN A 25 9.96 -4.20 -1.51
C GLN A 25 10.41 -5.38 -0.63
N SER A 26 9.52 -5.94 0.18
CA SER A 26 9.81 -7.13 0.98
C SER A 26 9.69 -8.43 0.18
N VAL A 27 8.76 -8.51 -0.77
CA VAL A 27 8.49 -9.73 -1.56
C VAL A 27 9.51 -9.93 -2.69
N ILE A 28 9.93 -8.86 -3.38
CA ILE A 28 10.83 -8.93 -4.54
C ILE A 28 12.15 -9.67 -4.21
N PRO A 29 12.90 -9.33 -3.15
CA PRO A 29 14.13 -10.03 -2.83
C PRO A 29 13.94 -11.52 -2.55
N LEU A 30 12.77 -11.91 -2.02
CA LEU A 30 12.43 -13.31 -1.78
C LEU A 30 12.17 -14.08 -3.08
N LEU A 31 11.54 -13.43 -4.06
CA LEU A 31 11.33 -14.01 -5.38
C LEU A 31 12.64 -14.13 -6.16
N GLU A 32 13.50 -13.10 -6.10
CA GLU A 32 14.83 -13.10 -6.73
C GLU A 32 15.70 -14.24 -6.16
N LYS A 33 15.69 -14.44 -4.83
CA LYS A 33 16.34 -15.60 -4.18
C LYS A 33 15.80 -16.94 -4.68
N LYS A 34 14.55 -17.01 -5.15
CA LYS A 34 13.97 -18.20 -5.77
C LYS A 34 14.26 -18.32 -7.27
N GLY A 35 15.10 -17.45 -7.83
CA GLY A 35 15.53 -17.50 -9.21
C GLY A 35 14.58 -16.83 -10.20
N PHE A 36 13.72 -15.91 -9.76
CA PHE A 36 12.92 -15.09 -10.67
C PHE A 36 13.68 -13.81 -11.06
N GLU A 37 13.59 -13.43 -12.33
CA GLU A 37 13.99 -12.11 -12.80
C GLU A 37 12.79 -11.16 -12.74
N ILE A 38 12.92 -10.03 -12.02
CA ILE A 38 11.80 -9.10 -11.81
C ILE A 38 12.07 -7.75 -12.41
N LYS A 39 11.11 -7.22 -13.19
CA LYS A 39 11.13 -5.81 -13.62
C LYS A 39 9.81 -5.15 -13.28
N ILE A 40 9.88 -3.87 -12.94
CA ILE A 40 8.74 -3.09 -12.50
C ILE A 40 8.47 -1.99 -13.52
N LEU A 41 7.23 -1.92 -13.99
CA LEU A 41 6.72 -0.81 -14.77
C LEU A 41 6.06 0.18 -13.82
N HIS A 42 6.64 1.37 -13.67
CA HIS A 42 6.25 2.34 -12.63
C HIS A 42 6.20 3.78 -13.15
N PRO A 43 5.59 4.73 -12.42
CA PRO A 43 5.32 6.09 -12.91
C PRO A 43 6.52 6.87 -13.39
N GLU A 44 7.71 6.70 -12.81
CA GLU A 44 8.92 7.44 -13.21
C GLU A 44 9.43 7.07 -14.62
N MET A 45 8.92 6.00 -15.22
CA MET A 45 9.20 5.62 -16.61
C MET A 45 8.35 6.38 -17.62
N PHE A 46 7.37 7.15 -17.18
CA PHE A 46 6.40 7.84 -18.00
C PHE A 46 6.46 9.36 -17.82
N ASN A 47 5.88 10.09 -18.76
CA ASN A 47 5.47 11.44 -18.49
C ASN A 47 4.39 11.42 -17.39
N ASN A 48 4.62 12.15 -16.31
CA ASN A 48 3.71 12.17 -15.17
C ASN A 48 3.61 13.57 -14.59
N PHE A 49 2.56 13.80 -13.79
CA PHE A 49 2.43 14.99 -12.96
C PHE A 49 2.04 14.59 -11.54
N SER A 50 2.44 15.42 -10.58
CA SER A 50 2.09 15.20 -9.18
C SER A 50 0.64 15.55 -8.92
N TYR A 51 -0.08 14.70 -8.17
CA TYR A 51 -1.43 14.99 -7.74
C TYR A 51 -1.43 16.20 -6.78
N PRO A 52 -2.29 17.21 -6.99
CA PRO A 52 -2.18 18.49 -6.27
C PRO A 52 -2.17 18.41 -4.75
N TRP A 53 -2.98 17.51 -4.16
CA TRP A 53 -3.10 17.34 -2.71
C TRP A 53 -2.14 16.30 -2.11
N TYR A 54 -1.51 15.46 -2.96
CA TYR A 54 -0.52 14.45 -2.56
C TYR A 54 0.59 14.41 -3.59
N LYS A 55 1.58 15.30 -3.42
CA LYS A 55 2.67 15.49 -4.40
C LYS A 55 3.49 14.23 -4.66
N GLU A 56 3.48 13.29 -3.73
CA GLU A 56 4.11 11.99 -3.87
C GLU A 56 3.35 11.05 -4.83
N ILE A 57 2.05 11.28 -5.09
CA ILE A 57 1.27 10.49 -6.03
C ILE A 57 1.49 11.05 -7.44
N LYS A 58 2.06 10.22 -8.31
CA LYS A 58 2.29 10.54 -9.72
C LYS A 58 1.19 9.97 -10.59
N ILE A 59 0.62 10.80 -11.44
CA ILE A 59 -0.38 10.39 -12.43
C ILE A 59 0.32 10.35 -13.79
N SER A 60 0.46 9.14 -14.34
CA SER A 60 1.12 8.90 -15.63
C SER A 60 0.16 9.11 -16.80
N PHE A 61 0.67 9.66 -17.89
CA PHE A 61 -0.07 9.81 -19.14
C PHE A 61 0.76 9.36 -20.35
N ASN A 62 0.12 9.23 -21.53
CA ASN A 62 0.77 8.70 -22.75
C ASN A 62 1.41 7.32 -22.52
N THR A 63 0.77 6.47 -21.72
CA THR A 63 1.35 5.23 -21.20
C THR A 63 1.59 4.15 -22.25
N LYS A 64 0.95 4.23 -23.43
CA LYS A 64 0.95 3.15 -24.44
C LYS A 64 2.36 2.79 -24.94
N LYS A 65 3.14 3.78 -25.42
CA LYS A 65 4.46 3.52 -26.04
C LYS A 65 5.45 2.90 -25.06
N VAL A 66 5.52 3.44 -23.85
CA VAL A 66 6.45 2.94 -22.81
C VAL A 66 6.05 1.54 -22.38
N THR A 67 4.76 1.27 -22.19
CA THR A 67 4.25 -0.07 -21.86
C THR A 67 4.59 -1.07 -22.96
N GLU A 68 4.32 -0.75 -24.23
CA GLU A 68 4.65 -1.63 -25.36
C GLU A 68 6.15 -1.91 -25.45
N LYS A 69 7.01 -0.90 -25.23
CA LYS A 69 8.47 -1.05 -25.20
C LYS A 69 8.89 -1.98 -24.06
N PHE A 70 8.42 -1.71 -22.85
CA PHE A 70 8.74 -2.52 -21.66
C PHE A 70 8.44 -4.01 -21.88
N PHE A 71 7.25 -4.33 -22.35
CA PHE A 71 6.84 -5.72 -22.57
C PHE A 71 7.64 -6.40 -23.70
N LYS A 72 7.93 -5.69 -24.78
CA LYS A 72 8.74 -6.23 -25.89
C LYS A 72 10.17 -6.54 -25.46
N GLU A 73 10.80 -5.64 -24.68
CA GLU A 73 12.19 -5.80 -24.23
C GLU A 73 12.32 -6.83 -23.11
N PHE A 74 11.40 -6.84 -22.19
CA PHE A 74 11.48 -7.76 -21.04
C PHE A 74 10.93 -9.14 -21.34
N ASN A 75 9.89 -9.24 -22.16
CA ASN A 75 9.17 -10.48 -22.50
C ASN A 75 8.84 -11.35 -21.28
N PRO A 76 7.97 -10.91 -20.36
CA PRO A 76 7.71 -11.58 -19.12
C PRO A 76 6.90 -12.87 -19.29
N ASP A 77 7.20 -13.90 -18.47
CA ASP A 77 6.42 -15.13 -18.34
C ASP A 77 5.19 -14.95 -17.46
N ILE A 78 5.30 -14.03 -16.48
CA ILE A 78 4.26 -13.73 -15.48
C ILE A 78 4.06 -12.23 -15.43
N VAL A 79 2.79 -11.83 -15.39
CA VAL A 79 2.40 -10.41 -15.24
C VAL A 79 1.54 -10.26 -13.99
N HIS A 80 1.90 -9.31 -13.12
CA HIS A 80 1.11 -8.94 -11.96
C HIS A 80 0.85 -7.44 -11.93
N ILE A 81 -0.43 -7.06 -11.90
CA ILE A 81 -0.86 -5.66 -11.81
C ILE A 81 -1.14 -5.34 -10.33
N MET A 82 -0.31 -4.47 -9.77
CA MET A 82 -0.31 -4.15 -8.34
C MET A 82 -1.31 -3.07 -7.95
N THR A 83 -1.67 -2.19 -8.91
CA THR A 83 -2.50 -1.00 -8.63
C THR A 83 -3.45 -0.69 -9.78
N GLU A 84 -4.51 0.06 -9.47
CA GLU A 84 -5.65 0.32 -10.36
C GLU A 84 -5.60 1.71 -11.02
N GLY A 85 -4.42 2.28 -11.21
CA GLY A 85 -4.24 3.58 -11.87
C GLY A 85 -3.89 3.47 -13.35
N PRO A 86 -3.48 4.59 -13.99
CA PRO A 86 -3.20 4.66 -15.42
C PRO A 86 -2.17 3.64 -15.92
N VAL A 87 -1.13 3.36 -15.13
CA VAL A 87 -0.09 2.37 -15.47
C VAL A 87 -0.66 0.96 -15.40
N GLY A 88 -1.44 0.65 -14.34
CA GLY A 88 -2.14 -0.62 -14.22
C GLY A 88 -3.10 -0.89 -15.36
N PHE A 89 -3.92 0.10 -15.75
CA PHE A 89 -4.82 -0.01 -16.92
C PHE A 89 -4.08 -0.14 -18.25
N ALA A 90 -2.91 0.50 -18.41
CA ALA A 90 -2.08 0.33 -19.61
C ALA A 90 -1.53 -1.08 -19.70
N GLY A 91 -1.03 -1.64 -18.60
CA GLY A 91 -0.59 -3.03 -18.50
C GLY A 91 -1.70 -4.02 -18.84
N ARG A 92 -2.88 -3.84 -18.24
CA ARG A 92 -4.08 -4.64 -18.56
C ARG A 92 -4.40 -4.59 -20.06
N LYS A 93 -4.45 -3.38 -20.63
CA LYS A 93 -4.76 -3.20 -22.05
C LYS A 93 -3.76 -3.95 -22.95
N TYR A 94 -2.47 -3.89 -22.59
CA TYR A 94 -1.43 -4.62 -23.30
C TYR A 94 -1.64 -6.14 -23.20
N CYS A 95 -1.89 -6.66 -22.00
CA CYS A 95 -2.13 -8.09 -21.76
C CYS A 95 -3.32 -8.59 -22.57
N LEU A 96 -4.45 -7.89 -22.55
CA LEU A 96 -5.65 -8.28 -23.32
C LEU A 96 -5.40 -8.29 -24.82
N LYS A 97 -4.73 -7.24 -25.34
CA LYS A 97 -4.41 -7.15 -26.78
C LYS A 97 -3.52 -8.29 -27.26
N ASN A 98 -2.58 -8.72 -26.40
CA ASN A 98 -1.60 -9.76 -26.74
C ASN A 98 -1.95 -11.14 -26.17
N LYS A 99 -3.17 -11.34 -25.64
CA LYS A 99 -3.66 -12.57 -25.03
C LYS A 99 -2.76 -13.11 -23.89
N LEU A 100 -2.09 -12.19 -23.17
CA LEU A 100 -1.27 -12.53 -22.00
C LEU A 100 -2.17 -12.67 -20.77
N ARG A 101 -1.95 -13.73 -20.00
CA ARG A 101 -2.60 -13.94 -18.72
C ARG A 101 -1.93 -13.04 -17.67
N TYR A 102 -2.71 -12.50 -16.73
CA TYR A 102 -2.19 -11.71 -15.63
C TYR A 102 -2.93 -11.99 -14.32
N THR A 103 -2.28 -11.68 -13.22
CA THR A 103 -2.87 -11.58 -11.89
C THR A 103 -2.92 -10.12 -11.46
N SER A 104 -3.76 -9.79 -10.49
CA SER A 104 -3.83 -8.43 -9.95
C SER A 104 -4.01 -8.43 -8.44
N SER A 105 -3.80 -7.28 -7.82
CA SER A 105 -4.04 -7.06 -6.39
C SER A 105 -4.98 -5.90 -6.15
N PHE A 106 -5.79 -6.01 -5.11
CA PHE A 106 -6.61 -4.93 -4.58
C PHE A 106 -6.03 -4.51 -3.21
N HIS A 107 -5.43 -3.34 -3.14
CA HIS A 107 -4.71 -2.90 -1.95
C HIS A 107 -5.34 -1.73 -1.23
N THR A 108 -6.16 -0.93 -1.91
CA THR A 108 -6.61 0.36 -1.39
C THR A 108 -8.11 0.54 -1.58
N ARG A 109 -8.79 0.95 -0.53
CA ARG A 109 -10.22 1.32 -0.57
C ARG A 109 -10.43 2.66 -1.28
N PHE A 110 -9.96 2.81 -2.50
CA PHE A 110 -10.17 4.02 -3.30
C PHE A 110 -11.62 4.50 -3.32
N PRO A 111 -12.65 3.63 -3.43
CA PRO A 111 -14.04 4.06 -3.40
C PRO A 111 -14.43 4.84 -2.14
N ASP A 112 -13.85 4.50 -0.98
CA ASP A 112 -14.07 5.22 0.28
C ASP A 112 -13.47 6.62 0.23
N TYR A 113 -12.23 6.75 -0.25
CA TYR A 113 -11.56 8.03 -0.40
C TYR A 113 -12.26 8.95 -1.40
N ILE A 114 -12.66 8.40 -2.55
CA ILE A 114 -13.35 9.17 -3.60
C ILE A 114 -14.73 9.62 -3.12
N LYS A 115 -15.49 8.75 -2.45
CA LYS A 115 -16.80 9.11 -1.88
C LYS A 115 -16.69 10.27 -0.89
N GLN A 116 -15.70 10.24 0.01
CA GLN A 116 -15.50 11.29 1.01
C GLN A 116 -15.15 12.65 0.41
N ARG A 117 -14.48 12.67 -0.74
CA ARG A 117 -13.95 13.91 -1.34
C ARG A 117 -14.73 14.43 -2.52
N ALA A 118 -15.26 13.57 -3.36
CA ALA A 118 -15.91 13.93 -4.61
C ALA A 118 -17.40 13.57 -4.66
N TYR A 119 -17.97 13.03 -3.57
CA TYR A 119 -19.38 12.61 -3.49
C TYR A 119 -19.80 11.60 -4.56
N ILE A 120 -18.85 10.92 -5.21
CA ILE A 120 -19.11 9.90 -6.23
C ILE A 120 -19.59 8.63 -5.53
N PRO A 121 -20.69 8.00 -5.99
CA PRO A 121 -21.18 6.74 -5.43
C PRO A 121 -20.12 5.64 -5.48
N LYS A 122 -19.95 4.90 -4.38
CA LYS A 122 -18.99 3.77 -4.31
C LYS A 122 -19.21 2.74 -5.42
N SER A 123 -20.48 2.45 -5.76
CA SER A 123 -20.83 1.49 -6.81
C SER A 123 -20.23 1.82 -8.17
N LEU A 124 -20.20 3.12 -8.53
CA LEU A 124 -19.59 3.56 -9.78
C LEU A 124 -18.07 3.38 -9.75
N THR A 125 -17.43 3.76 -8.66
CA THR A 125 -15.99 3.59 -8.49
C THR A 125 -15.59 2.10 -8.50
N TYR A 126 -16.33 1.24 -7.80
CA TYR A 126 -16.10 -0.21 -7.85
C TYR A 126 -16.31 -0.78 -9.25
N SER A 127 -17.31 -0.30 -10.01
CA SER A 127 -17.50 -0.73 -11.39
C SER A 127 -16.30 -0.41 -12.29
N ILE A 128 -15.67 0.75 -12.10
CA ILE A 128 -14.46 1.13 -12.85
C ILE A 128 -13.29 0.24 -12.45
N LEU A 129 -13.05 0.08 -11.14
CA LEU A 129 -11.95 -0.75 -10.63
C LEU A 129 -12.11 -2.21 -11.03
N ARG A 130 -13.34 -2.74 -10.97
CA ARG A 130 -13.63 -4.10 -11.39
C ARG A 130 -13.18 -4.39 -12.83
N ARG A 131 -13.31 -3.43 -13.75
CA ARG A 131 -12.84 -3.59 -15.14
C ARG A 131 -11.36 -3.96 -15.23
N LEU A 132 -10.52 -3.51 -14.31
CA LEU A 132 -9.11 -3.91 -14.26
C LEU A 132 -8.99 -5.38 -13.87
N HIS A 133 -9.84 -5.86 -12.97
CA HIS A 133 -9.74 -7.17 -12.35
C HIS A 133 -10.52 -8.26 -13.08
N ASP A 134 -11.56 -7.92 -13.88
CA ASP A 134 -12.46 -8.89 -14.50
C ASP A 134 -11.78 -9.99 -15.34
N ASN A 135 -10.62 -9.71 -15.94
CA ASN A 135 -9.88 -10.67 -16.75
C ASN A 135 -8.64 -11.23 -16.01
N SER A 136 -8.49 -10.91 -14.73
CA SER A 136 -7.39 -11.42 -13.90
C SER A 136 -7.64 -12.88 -13.55
N ILE A 137 -6.58 -13.71 -13.62
CA ILE A 137 -6.66 -15.13 -13.22
C ILE A 137 -7.01 -15.23 -11.73
N ASN A 138 -6.33 -14.42 -10.92
CA ASN A 138 -6.58 -14.24 -9.50
C ASN A 138 -6.45 -12.76 -9.15
N VAL A 139 -7.32 -12.30 -8.27
CA VAL A 139 -7.27 -10.98 -7.63
C VAL A 139 -6.84 -11.20 -6.18
N LEU A 140 -5.63 -10.76 -5.84
CA LEU A 140 -5.09 -10.89 -4.49
C LEU A 140 -5.68 -9.80 -3.60
N VAL A 141 -6.25 -10.18 -2.48
CA VAL A 141 -6.88 -9.28 -1.50
C VAL A 141 -6.33 -9.51 -0.09
N PRO A 142 -6.21 -8.47 0.74
CA PRO A 142 -5.47 -8.57 2.01
C PRO A 142 -6.22 -9.31 3.11
N SER A 143 -7.55 -9.43 3.06
CA SER A 143 -8.34 -10.02 4.15
C SER A 143 -9.65 -10.66 3.64
N LEU A 144 -10.23 -11.55 4.45
CA LEU A 144 -11.55 -12.14 4.19
C LEU A 144 -12.66 -11.09 4.16
N SER A 145 -12.63 -10.10 5.04
CA SER A 145 -13.60 -9.01 5.04
C SER A 145 -13.58 -8.20 3.72
N MET A 146 -12.40 -8.09 3.10
CA MET A 146 -12.27 -7.45 1.79
C MET A 146 -12.83 -8.35 0.68
N VAL A 147 -12.68 -9.68 0.77
CA VAL A 147 -13.34 -10.60 -0.16
C VAL A 147 -14.84 -10.39 -0.13
N GLU A 148 -15.46 -10.45 1.06
CA GLU A 148 -16.91 -10.26 1.24
C GLU A 148 -17.39 -8.90 0.68
N GLU A 149 -16.62 -7.84 0.91
CA GLU A 149 -16.95 -6.51 0.38
C GLU A 149 -16.92 -6.50 -1.15
N LEU A 150 -15.85 -7.02 -1.76
CA LEU A 150 -15.66 -7.00 -3.21
C LEU A 150 -16.66 -7.91 -3.94
N GLU A 151 -17.05 -9.04 -3.35
CA GLU A 151 -18.10 -9.94 -3.88
C GLU A 151 -19.44 -9.23 -4.02
N ARG A 152 -19.81 -8.35 -3.06
CA ARG A 152 -21.03 -7.51 -3.15
C ARG A 152 -21.01 -6.56 -4.37
N TYR A 153 -19.82 -6.24 -4.89
CA TYR A 153 -19.62 -5.45 -6.09
C TYR A 153 -19.29 -6.28 -7.34
N ASN A 154 -19.57 -7.61 -7.28
CA ASN A 154 -19.39 -8.58 -8.36
C ASN A 154 -17.94 -8.75 -8.83
N PHE A 155 -16.95 -8.58 -7.99
CA PHE A 155 -15.59 -9.00 -8.27
C PHE A 155 -15.50 -10.54 -8.23
N LYS A 156 -14.63 -11.10 -9.07
CA LYS A 156 -14.44 -12.55 -9.22
C LYS A 156 -12.98 -12.94 -9.00
N ASN A 157 -12.74 -14.24 -8.86
CA ASN A 157 -11.39 -14.81 -8.75
C ASN A 157 -10.58 -14.24 -7.56
N LEU A 158 -11.26 -13.86 -6.49
CA LEU A 158 -10.66 -13.31 -5.29
C LEU A 158 -9.88 -14.39 -4.53
N LYS A 159 -8.66 -14.04 -4.10
CA LYS A 159 -7.78 -14.88 -3.29
C LYS A 159 -7.19 -14.07 -2.15
N VAL A 160 -7.37 -14.54 -0.94
CA VAL A 160 -6.72 -13.90 0.22
C VAL A 160 -5.21 -14.07 0.12
N TRP A 161 -4.51 -12.97 0.24
CA TRP A 161 -3.05 -12.90 0.32
C TRP A 161 -2.65 -12.15 1.58
N ASN A 162 -2.44 -12.89 2.65
CA ASN A 162 -1.95 -12.34 3.89
C ASN A 162 -0.51 -11.84 3.69
N ARG A 163 -0.28 -10.60 4.08
CA ARG A 163 1.06 -10.04 4.06
C ARG A 163 1.87 -10.66 5.19
N GLY A 164 3.13 -10.96 4.91
CA GLY A 164 4.07 -11.39 5.93
C GLY A 164 4.76 -10.21 6.62
N VAL A 165 5.40 -10.50 7.73
CA VAL A 165 6.28 -9.60 8.46
C VAL A 165 7.61 -10.30 8.72
N ASP A 166 8.70 -9.55 8.74
CA ASP A 166 10.01 -10.04 9.14
C ASP A 166 10.03 -10.21 10.67
N THR A 167 9.85 -11.45 11.14
CA THR A 167 9.78 -11.79 12.58
C THR A 167 11.14 -11.72 13.30
N GLU A 168 12.24 -11.77 12.55
CA GLU A 168 13.58 -11.52 13.10
C GLU A 168 13.78 -10.02 13.39
N LEU A 169 13.28 -9.18 12.50
CA LEU A 169 13.33 -7.74 12.67
C LEU A 169 12.32 -7.26 13.71
N PHE A 170 11.05 -7.63 13.56
CA PHE A 170 9.94 -7.26 14.47
C PHE A 170 9.75 -8.34 15.53
N ASN A 171 10.53 -8.26 16.60
CA ASN A 171 10.57 -9.26 17.66
C ASN A 171 10.35 -8.59 19.02
N PRO A 172 9.36 -9.03 19.84
CA PRO A 172 9.08 -8.46 21.16
C PRO A 172 10.24 -8.59 22.12
N ASN A 173 11.15 -9.55 21.94
CA ASN A 173 12.35 -9.71 22.76
C ASN A 173 13.35 -8.54 22.62
N LYS A 174 13.13 -7.64 21.68
CA LYS A 174 13.92 -6.41 21.52
C LYS A 174 13.42 -5.25 22.38
N ARG A 175 12.44 -5.49 23.22
CA ARG A 175 11.97 -4.50 24.20
C ARG A 175 13.10 -4.06 25.11
N ASN A 176 13.32 -2.77 25.21
CA ASN A 176 14.36 -2.14 26.01
C ASN A 176 13.82 -0.84 26.63
N ARG A 177 12.94 -0.97 27.61
CA ARG A 177 12.45 0.17 28.41
C ARG A 177 12.05 -0.26 29.82
N ASN A 178 12.01 0.69 30.74
CA ASN A 178 11.48 0.51 32.08
C ASN A 178 9.93 0.39 32.03
N GLU A 179 9.37 -0.51 32.84
CA GLU A 179 7.95 -0.91 32.78
C GLU A 179 7.01 0.03 33.56
N ASN A 180 7.53 1.12 34.18
CA ASN A 180 6.75 1.93 35.11
C ASN A 180 5.66 2.78 34.45
N ASP A 181 5.74 3.02 33.12
CA ASP A 181 4.79 3.87 32.39
C ASP A 181 4.18 3.12 31.22
N ILE A 182 2.86 3.16 31.07
CA ILE A 182 2.18 2.59 29.90
C ILE A 182 2.51 3.40 28.65
N GLN A 183 2.98 2.72 27.59
CA GLN A 183 3.33 3.33 26.32
C GLN A 183 2.28 2.99 25.25
N LEU A 184 1.51 3.97 24.84
CA LEU A 184 0.61 3.88 23.67
C LEU A 184 1.35 4.32 22.43
N THR A 185 1.37 3.50 21.39
CA THR A 185 2.08 3.81 20.15
C THR A 185 1.16 3.74 18.95
N TYR A 186 1.19 4.79 18.13
CA TYR A 186 0.63 4.83 16.78
C TYR A 186 1.77 4.75 15.77
N VAL A 187 1.62 3.89 14.75
CA VAL A 187 2.56 3.84 13.62
C VAL A 187 1.76 3.95 12.33
N GLY A 188 2.06 4.97 11.53
CA GLY A 188 1.36 5.14 10.26
C GLY A 188 1.47 6.56 9.71
N ARG A 189 0.85 6.78 8.54
CA ARG A 189 0.76 8.10 7.93
C ARG A 189 -0.05 9.05 8.82
N VAL A 190 0.48 10.24 9.06
CA VAL A 190 -0.20 11.29 9.84
C VAL A 190 -1.11 12.09 8.91
N ALA A 191 -2.34 11.60 8.73
CA ALA A 191 -3.32 12.17 7.79
C ALA A 191 -4.75 12.01 8.32
N ILE A 192 -5.67 12.85 7.81
CA ILE A 192 -7.07 12.88 8.26
C ILE A 192 -7.75 11.53 8.10
N GLU A 193 -7.54 10.85 6.98
CA GLU A 193 -8.13 9.54 6.68
C GLU A 193 -7.69 8.42 7.63
N LYS A 194 -6.59 8.61 8.37
CA LYS A 194 -6.11 7.67 9.39
C LYS A 194 -6.76 7.88 10.76
N ASN A 195 -7.60 8.89 10.89
CA ASN A 195 -8.37 9.18 12.11
C ASN A 195 -7.49 9.29 13.38
N ILE A 196 -6.21 9.65 13.20
CA ILE A 196 -5.20 9.67 14.26
C ILE A 196 -5.60 10.56 15.44
N GLU A 197 -6.44 11.57 15.20
CA GLU A 197 -6.86 12.50 16.24
C GLU A 197 -7.60 11.82 17.39
N GLU A 198 -8.28 10.70 17.15
CA GLU A 198 -8.92 9.91 18.22
C GLU A 198 -7.86 9.28 19.16
N PHE A 199 -6.69 8.89 18.64
CA PHE A 199 -5.56 8.49 19.47
C PHE A 199 -4.98 9.65 20.25
N LEU A 200 -4.80 10.80 19.61
CA LEU A 200 -4.20 11.99 20.23
C LEU A 200 -5.05 12.53 21.40
N LYS A 201 -6.38 12.45 21.29
CA LYS A 201 -7.35 12.88 22.32
C LYS A 201 -7.43 11.98 23.55
N LEU A 202 -6.91 10.77 23.50
CA LEU A 202 -6.94 9.86 24.65
C LEU A 202 -6.32 10.54 25.88
N LYS A 203 -6.99 10.42 27.03
CA LYS A 203 -6.55 10.95 28.33
C LYS A 203 -6.32 9.81 29.29
N GLY A 204 -5.25 9.89 30.08
CA GLY A 204 -4.90 8.89 31.08
C GLY A 204 -3.45 9.01 31.50
N ASN A 205 -3.03 8.17 32.46
CA ASN A 205 -1.65 8.08 32.92
C ASN A 205 -0.86 7.13 32.01
N TYR A 206 -0.50 7.62 30.82
CA TYR A 206 0.29 6.88 29.83
C TYR A 206 1.02 7.86 28.87
N ASN A 207 2.13 7.40 28.35
CA ASN A 207 2.86 8.11 27.32
C ASN A 207 2.30 7.80 25.92
N LYS A 208 2.28 8.79 25.05
CA LYS A 208 1.85 8.62 23.64
C LYS A 208 2.99 8.89 22.69
N THR A 209 3.27 7.95 21.79
CA THR A 209 4.23 8.11 20.70
C THR A 209 3.56 7.94 19.33
N VAL A 210 3.85 8.85 18.42
CA VAL A 210 3.45 8.81 17.01
C VAL A 210 4.69 8.60 16.16
N VAL A 211 4.72 7.46 15.45
CA VAL A 211 5.78 7.13 14.49
C VAL A 211 5.19 7.25 13.09
N GLY A 212 5.68 8.20 12.32
CA GLY A 212 5.23 8.43 10.96
C GLY A 212 5.33 9.88 10.53
N ASP A 213 4.98 10.11 9.26
CA ASP A 213 4.95 11.42 8.64
C ASP A 213 3.64 11.60 7.85
N GLY A 214 3.33 12.82 7.48
CA GLY A 214 2.15 13.11 6.68
C GLY A 214 1.70 14.57 6.74
N PRO A 215 0.68 14.93 5.94
CA PRO A 215 0.25 16.32 5.76
C PRO A 215 -0.23 17.00 7.04
N GLU A 216 -0.74 16.24 8.02
CA GLU A 216 -1.28 16.78 9.27
C GLU A 216 -0.23 16.85 10.40
N LEU A 217 1.00 16.36 10.19
CA LEU A 217 2.01 16.22 11.26
C LEU A 217 2.27 17.54 11.97
N GLN A 218 2.59 18.61 11.26
CA GLN A 218 2.94 19.91 11.84
C GLN A 218 1.77 20.53 12.61
N LYS A 219 0.55 20.32 12.15
CA LYS A 219 -0.66 20.75 12.83
C LYS A 219 -0.86 20.03 14.15
N TYR A 220 -0.65 18.70 14.15
CA TYR A 220 -0.85 17.91 15.37
C TYR A 220 0.27 18.08 16.39
N ILE A 221 1.51 18.29 15.99
CA ILE A 221 2.61 18.68 16.91
C ILE A 221 2.23 19.94 17.70
N LYS A 222 1.69 20.96 17.02
CA LYS A 222 1.28 22.21 17.68
C LYS A 222 0.06 22.03 18.59
N LYS A 223 -0.89 21.16 18.18
CA LYS A 223 -2.16 20.97 18.90
C LYS A 223 -2.03 20.03 20.11
N TYR A 224 -1.09 19.11 20.08
CA TYR A 224 -0.90 18.07 21.10
C TYR A 224 0.57 18.02 21.55
N PRO A 225 1.06 19.04 22.29
CA PRO A 225 2.46 19.17 22.68
C PRO A 225 2.94 18.05 23.62
N ASP A 226 2.00 17.41 24.36
CA ASP A 226 2.32 16.30 25.29
C ASP A 226 2.50 14.95 24.58
N VAL A 227 2.36 14.89 23.26
CA VAL A 227 2.55 13.67 22.45
C VAL A 227 3.93 13.68 21.82
N ASN A 228 4.64 12.57 21.93
CA ASN A 228 5.95 12.40 21.33
C ASN A 228 5.84 12.04 19.83
N PHE A 229 6.08 13.01 18.94
CA PHE A 229 6.11 12.81 17.49
C PHE A 229 7.55 12.59 17.03
N VAL A 230 7.91 11.36 16.64
CA VAL A 230 9.28 10.96 16.30
C VAL A 230 9.57 10.95 14.80
N GLY A 231 8.59 11.31 13.99
CA GLY A 231 8.72 11.30 12.53
C GLY A 231 8.74 9.88 11.92
N LEU A 232 9.09 9.80 10.65
CA LEU A 232 9.16 8.54 9.92
C LEU A 232 10.36 7.70 10.41
N LYS A 233 10.10 6.46 10.80
CA LYS A 233 11.11 5.45 11.17
C LYS A 233 11.03 4.24 10.27
N ARG A 234 12.14 3.51 10.11
CA ARG A 234 12.23 2.31 9.27
C ARG A 234 13.16 1.27 9.89
N GLY A 235 13.06 0.03 9.43
CA GLY A 235 13.97 -1.05 9.82
C GLY A 235 14.05 -1.22 11.34
N LYS A 236 15.26 -1.27 11.88
CA LYS A 236 15.51 -1.51 13.32
C LYS A 236 14.87 -0.45 14.23
N GLU A 237 14.99 0.82 13.88
CA GLU A 237 14.36 1.89 14.68
C GLU A 237 12.84 1.71 14.78
N LEU A 238 12.16 1.37 13.65
CA LEU A 238 10.73 1.12 13.66
C LEU A 238 10.39 -0.10 14.52
N ALA A 239 11.18 -1.17 14.41
CA ALA A 239 10.98 -2.39 15.20
C ALA A 239 11.13 -2.13 16.72
N GLU A 240 12.03 -1.24 17.13
CA GLU A 240 12.19 -0.82 18.52
C GLU A 240 10.96 -0.10 19.06
N TYR A 241 10.33 0.79 18.26
CA TYR A 241 9.07 1.43 18.66
C TYR A 241 7.93 0.42 18.84
N TYR A 242 7.84 -0.58 17.98
CA TYR A 242 6.85 -1.66 18.16
C TYR A 242 7.14 -2.52 19.39
N ALA A 243 8.40 -2.91 19.60
CA ALA A 243 8.80 -3.73 20.75
C ALA A 243 8.58 -3.02 22.10
N ASN A 244 8.77 -1.69 22.13
CA ASN A 244 8.61 -0.86 23.32
C ASN A 244 7.17 -0.38 23.56
N ALA A 245 6.22 -0.66 22.68
CA ALA A 245 4.81 -0.36 22.87
C ALA A 245 4.15 -1.38 23.81
N ASP A 246 3.34 -0.90 24.77
CA ASP A 246 2.43 -1.77 25.52
C ASP A 246 1.13 -1.96 24.76
N VAL A 247 0.65 -0.89 24.11
CA VAL A 247 -0.55 -0.93 23.27
C VAL A 247 -0.26 -0.25 21.95
N PHE A 248 -0.52 -0.96 20.87
CA PHE A 248 -0.57 -0.39 19.53
C PHE A 248 -1.99 0.11 19.25
N VAL A 249 -2.12 1.40 18.94
CA VAL A 249 -3.42 2.04 18.68
C VAL A 249 -3.50 2.48 17.23
N PHE A 250 -4.44 1.91 16.47
CA PHE A 250 -4.61 2.20 15.06
C PHE A 250 -6.08 2.55 14.73
N PRO A 251 -6.50 3.82 14.88
CA PRO A 251 -7.89 4.23 14.78
C PRO A 251 -8.42 4.40 13.35
N SER A 252 -7.65 4.00 12.35
CA SER A 252 -8.02 4.10 10.94
C SER A 252 -9.26 3.26 10.61
N LYS A 253 -10.20 3.86 9.85
CA LYS A 253 -11.42 3.19 9.38
C LYS A 253 -11.37 2.80 7.90
N THR A 254 -10.28 3.14 7.21
CA THR A 254 -10.18 3.03 5.75
C THR A 254 -9.08 2.08 5.27
N ASP A 255 -8.39 1.42 6.19
CA ASP A 255 -7.37 0.43 5.83
C ASP A 255 -7.99 -0.89 5.39
N THR A 256 -7.33 -1.55 4.45
CA THR A 256 -7.73 -2.87 3.91
C THR A 256 -7.18 -4.02 4.75
N LEU A 257 -6.14 -3.71 5.53
CA LEU A 257 -5.50 -4.60 6.50
C LEU A 257 -5.19 -3.73 7.72
N GLY A 258 -5.84 -4.01 8.82
CA GLY A 258 -5.66 -3.32 10.09
C GLY A 258 -5.72 -4.32 11.23
#